data_f303dc66cfc7eb6efdfd777b3be995a8
#
_entry.id   f303dc66cfc7eb6efdfd777b3be995a8
#
_cell.length_a   1.000
_cell.length_b   1.000
_cell.length_c   1.000
_cell.angle_alpha   90.00
_cell.angle_beta   90.00
_cell.angle_gamma   90.00
#
_symmetry.space_group_name_H-M   'P 1'
#
loop_
_entity.id
_entity.type
_entity.pdbx_description
1 polymer ?
#
loop_
_entity_poly.entity_id
_entity_poly.type
_entity_poly.pdbx_seq_one_letter_code
_entity_poly.pdbx_strand_id
1 'polypeptide(L)'
;MEDKMYSYKYPHPSVTTDCVIFGFDGTKLQVLLVERGIEPYKGKWAFPGGFIKMDESCEEGALRELQEETGLTGAYIEQFHTFSEPNRDPRERVITVAYYALVRIQEVKGGDDATKAAWFALDEVPQLAFDHDRILREALKRLRERIHFEPIGF
;
A
#
# COMPACT_ATOMS: atom_id res chain seq x y z
N MET A 1 -21.79 -11.11 1.50
CA MET A 1 -21.67 -10.37 0.24
C MET A 1 -21.64 -11.35 -0.92
N GLU A 2 -22.42 -11.10 -1.93
CA GLU A 2 -22.43 -11.96 -3.11
C GLU A 2 -21.24 -11.71 -4.00
N ASP A 3 -20.60 -12.78 -4.45
CA ASP A 3 -19.56 -12.69 -5.46
C ASP A 3 -20.23 -12.63 -6.83
N LYS A 4 -20.01 -11.52 -7.51
CA LYS A 4 -20.47 -11.36 -8.89
C LYS A 4 -19.38 -11.77 -9.85
N MET A 5 -19.78 -12.49 -10.90
CA MET A 5 -18.88 -12.77 -12.02
C MET A 5 -19.07 -11.70 -13.09
N TYR A 6 -17.97 -11.23 -13.64
CA TYR A 6 -17.96 -10.25 -14.72
C TYR A 6 -17.34 -10.88 -15.95
N SER A 7 -17.97 -10.66 -17.09
CA SER A 7 -17.46 -11.16 -18.36
C SER A 7 -17.24 -10.01 -19.33
N TYR A 8 -16.12 -10.05 -20.04
CA TYR A 8 -15.71 -8.98 -20.93
C TYR A 8 -15.37 -9.53 -22.29
N LYS A 9 -15.59 -8.72 -23.32
CA LYS A 9 -15.22 -9.08 -24.69
C LYS A 9 -13.71 -9.18 -24.86
N TYR A 10 -12.96 -8.32 -24.15
CA TYR A 10 -11.50 -8.30 -24.23
C TYR A 10 -10.90 -8.57 -22.84
N PRO A 11 -9.70 -9.16 -22.78
CA PRO A 11 -9.03 -9.38 -21.50
C PRO A 11 -8.81 -8.06 -20.76
N HIS A 12 -8.95 -8.10 -19.44
CA HIS A 12 -8.76 -6.93 -18.57
C HIS A 12 -7.76 -7.27 -17.46
N PRO A 13 -6.81 -6.39 -17.16
CA PRO A 13 -6.05 -6.54 -15.93
C PRO A 13 -6.90 -6.16 -14.73
N SER A 14 -6.59 -6.75 -13.59
CA SER A 14 -7.14 -6.28 -12.32
C SER A 14 -6.36 -5.06 -11.85
N VAL A 15 -7.00 -4.20 -11.07
CA VAL A 15 -6.34 -3.01 -10.51
C VAL A 15 -6.36 -3.08 -8.99
N THR A 16 -5.17 -2.90 -8.40
CA THR A 16 -5.02 -2.79 -6.95
C THR A 16 -4.47 -1.41 -6.60
N THR A 17 -4.50 -1.09 -5.33
CA THR A 17 -3.81 0.08 -4.78
C THR A 17 -2.91 -0.36 -3.66
N ASP A 18 -1.81 0.36 -3.47
CA ASP A 18 -0.89 0.15 -2.36
C ASP A 18 -0.54 1.49 -1.75
N CYS A 19 -0.54 1.55 -0.41
CA CYS A 19 -0.24 2.78 0.32
C CYS A 19 1.10 2.66 1.05
N VAL A 20 2.05 3.51 0.70
CA VAL A 20 3.31 3.63 1.41
C VAL A 20 3.17 4.78 2.41
N ILE A 21 2.86 4.44 3.64
CA ILE A 21 2.64 5.43 4.68
C ILE A 21 3.91 5.55 5.53
N PHE A 22 4.57 6.69 5.41
CA PHE A 22 5.72 7.02 6.23
C PHE A 22 5.23 7.69 7.51
N GLY A 23 5.80 7.30 8.63
CA GLY A 23 5.47 7.88 9.91
C GLY A 23 6.72 8.39 10.61
N PHE A 24 6.61 9.53 11.26
CA PHE A 24 7.71 10.13 12.00
C PHE A 24 7.34 10.21 13.48
N ASP A 25 8.23 9.72 14.33
CA ASP A 25 8.01 9.70 15.79
C ASP A 25 8.76 10.82 16.52
N GLY A 26 9.38 11.72 15.78
CA GLY A 26 10.25 12.78 16.32
C GLY A 26 11.72 12.44 16.22
N THR A 27 12.06 11.18 15.96
CA THR A 27 13.44 10.71 15.89
C THR A 27 13.72 9.92 14.63
N LYS A 28 12.86 8.95 14.31
CA LYS A 28 13.06 8.04 13.19
C LYS A 28 11.89 8.10 12.22
N LEU A 29 12.22 7.94 10.95
CA LEU A 29 11.22 7.71 9.91
C LEU A 29 10.94 6.22 9.83
N GLN A 30 9.65 5.87 9.82
CA GLN A 30 9.19 4.50 9.79
C GLN A 30 8.18 4.31 8.66
N VAL A 31 7.91 3.07 8.30
CA VAL A 31 6.92 2.74 7.28
C VAL A 31 5.92 1.74 7.84
N LEU A 32 4.67 1.92 7.45
CA LEU A 32 3.55 1.07 7.90
C LEU A 32 3.43 -0.15 6.99
N LEU A 33 3.46 -1.33 7.58
CA LEU A 33 3.32 -2.58 6.86
C LEU A 33 2.26 -3.46 7.52
N VAL A 34 1.73 -4.39 6.74
CA VAL A 34 0.79 -5.39 7.21
C VAL A 34 1.36 -6.78 6.90
N GLU A 35 1.11 -7.74 7.80
CA GLU A 35 1.49 -9.13 7.57
C GLU A 35 0.35 -9.82 6.81
N ARG A 36 0.69 -10.46 5.69
CA ARG A 36 -0.33 -11.14 4.90
C ARG A 36 -0.82 -12.40 5.62
N GLY A 37 -2.14 -12.52 5.74
CA GLY A 37 -2.78 -13.68 6.36
C GLY A 37 -3.19 -14.76 5.38
N ILE A 38 -3.07 -14.50 4.05
CA ILE A 38 -3.49 -15.42 3.01
C ILE A 38 -2.41 -15.55 1.93
N GLU A 39 -2.46 -16.64 1.18
CA GLU A 39 -1.62 -16.81 0.00
C GLU A 39 -2.08 -15.88 -1.13
N PRO A 40 -1.22 -15.45 -2.04
CA PRO A 40 0.23 -15.72 -2.08
C PRO A 40 0.98 -14.89 -1.03
N TYR A 41 2.19 -15.32 -0.72
CA TYR A 41 3.08 -14.64 0.25
C TYR A 41 2.54 -14.59 1.67
N LYS A 42 1.76 -15.59 2.09
CA LYS A 42 1.28 -15.65 3.47
C LYS A 42 2.44 -15.58 4.46
N GLY A 43 2.31 -14.73 5.48
CA GLY A 43 3.34 -14.50 6.48
C GLY A 43 4.38 -13.47 6.09
N LYS A 44 4.41 -13.01 4.85
CA LYS A 44 5.27 -11.91 4.42
C LYS A 44 4.57 -10.59 4.67
N TRP A 45 5.36 -9.53 4.70
CA TRP A 45 4.86 -8.18 4.94
C TRP A 45 4.64 -7.44 3.63
N ALA A 46 3.66 -6.55 3.63
CA ALA A 46 3.26 -5.82 2.42
C ALA A 46 2.74 -4.44 2.81
N PHE A 47 2.61 -3.57 1.82
CA PHE A 47 1.90 -2.30 2.06
C PHE A 47 0.41 -2.56 2.19
N PRO A 48 -0.30 -1.77 3.00
CA PRO A 48 -1.75 -1.81 3.01
C PRO A 48 -2.29 -1.54 1.60
N GLY A 49 -3.24 -2.34 1.18
CA GLY A 49 -3.80 -2.20 -0.16
C GLY A 49 -4.62 -3.42 -0.55
N GLY A 50 -5.17 -3.37 -1.74
CA GLY A 50 -5.97 -4.46 -2.28
C GLY A 50 -6.67 -4.07 -3.55
N PHE A 51 -7.54 -4.95 -4.01
CA PHE A 51 -8.30 -4.74 -5.24
C PHE A 51 -9.35 -3.66 -5.06
N ILE A 52 -9.43 -2.75 -6.03
CA ILE A 52 -10.48 -1.73 -6.01
C ILE A 52 -11.83 -2.36 -6.36
N LYS A 53 -12.89 -1.74 -5.85
CA LYS A 53 -14.26 -2.15 -6.18
C LYS A 53 -14.72 -1.45 -7.45
N MET A 54 -15.75 -1.98 -8.09
CA MET A 54 -16.23 -1.47 -9.36
C MET A 54 -16.82 -0.05 -9.26
N ASP A 55 -17.23 0.36 -8.06
CA ASP A 55 -17.89 1.64 -7.83
C ASP A 55 -17.01 2.64 -7.06
N GLU A 56 -15.72 2.38 -6.94
CA GLU A 56 -14.82 3.30 -6.24
C GLU A 56 -13.64 3.71 -7.12
N SER A 57 -13.12 4.92 -6.88
CA SER A 57 -11.88 5.36 -7.50
C SER A 57 -10.68 4.67 -6.85
N CYS A 58 -9.51 4.76 -7.48
CA CYS A 58 -8.29 4.22 -6.87
C CYS A 58 -8.00 4.88 -5.52
N GLU A 59 -8.15 6.21 -5.42
CA GLU A 59 -7.93 6.91 -4.16
C GLU A 59 -8.89 6.45 -3.07
N GLU A 60 -10.17 6.31 -3.39
CA GLU A 60 -11.16 5.80 -2.45
C GLU A 60 -10.83 4.38 -1.99
N GLY A 61 -10.45 3.52 -2.93
CA GLY A 61 -10.05 2.16 -2.62
C GLY A 61 -8.82 2.09 -1.73
N ALA A 62 -7.82 2.93 -2.01
CA ALA A 62 -6.61 3.01 -1.23
C ALA A 62 -6.90 3.41 0.22
N LEU A 63 -7.72 4.44 0.42
CA LEU A 63 -8.09 4.91 1.77
C LEU A 63 -8.94 3.86 2.50
N ARG A 64 -9.85 3.20 1.81
CA ARG A 64 -10.68 2.14 2.39
C ARG A 64 -9.82 0.98 2.88
N GLU A 65 -8.93 0.48 2.03
CA GLU A 65 -8.04 -0.64 2.40
C GLU A 65 -7.11 -0.25 3.55
N LEU A 66 -6.58 0.97 3.53
CA LEU A 66 -5.72 1.47 4.59
C LEU A 66 -6.46 1.43 5.94
N GLN A 67 -7.69 1.91 5.97
CA GLN A 67 -8.49 1.90 7.19
C GLN A 67 -8.85 0.47 7.61
N GLU A 68 -9.30 -0.36 6.69
CA GLU A 68 -9.70 -1.74 7.00
C GLU A 68 -8.54 -2.57 7.54
N GLU A 69 -7.34 -2.39 6.99
CA GLU A 69 -6.20 -3.22 7.34
C GLU A 69 -5.37 -2.69 8.50
N THR A 70 -5.41 -1.40 8.77
CA THR A 70 -4.55 -0.78 9.80
C THR A 70 -5.28 0.08 10.82
N GLY A 71 -6.51 0.46 10.52
CA GLY A 71 -7.26 1.41 11.34
C GLY A 71 -6.87 2.86 11.14
N LEU A 72 -5.87 3.15 10.32
CA LEU A 72 -5.37 4.50 10.12
C LEU A 72 -6.35 5.31 9.26
N THR A 73 -6.66 6.53 9.70
CA THR A 73 -7.55 7.44 8.99
C THR A 73 -6.91 8.83 8.91
N GLY A 74 -7.45 9.67 8.04
CA GLY A 74 -7.04 11.07 7.95
C GLY A 74 -5.72 11.31 7.23
N ALA A 75 -5.17 10.31 6.56
CA ALA A 75 -3.95 10.49 5.80
C ALA A 75 -4.24 11.18 4.46
N TYR A 76 -3.41 12.15 4.12
CA TYR A 76 -3.41 12.75 2.78
C TYR A 76 -2.50 11.94 1.89
N ILE A 77 -3.08 11.08 1.07
CA ILE A 77 -2.32 10.23 0.17
C ILE A 77 -2.18 10.90 -1.20
N GLU A 78 -1.03 10.69 -1.82
CA GLU A 78 -0.73 11.23 -3.14
C GLU A 78 -0.21 10.11 -4.01
N GLN A 79 -0.75 9.98 -5.21
CA GLN A 79 -0.28 8.99 -6.17
C GLN A 79 1.13 9.36 -6.61
N PHE A 80 2.04 8.38 -6.64
CA PHE A 80 3.40 8.64 -7.09
C PHE A 80 3.83 7.78 -8.26
N HIS A 81 3.22 6.62 -8.47
CA HIS A 81 3.61 5.75 -9.57
C HIS A 81 2.58 4.65 -9.80
N THR A 82 2.57 4.11 -11.01
CA THR A 82 1.79 2.93 -11.37
C THR A 82 2.77 1.81 -11.73
N PHE A 83 2.65 0.67 -11.06
CA PHE A 83 3.51 -0.48 -11.30
C PHE A 83 2.72 -1.49 -12.14
N SER A 84 3.19 -1.71 -13.36
CA SER A 84 2.43 -2.47 -14.36
C SER A 84 3.22 -3.59 -15.03
N GLU A 85 4.31 -4.05 -14.43
CA GLU A 85 5.08 -5.15 -14.98
C GLU A 85 4.19 -6.40 -15.11
N PRO A 86 4.21 -7.11 -16.25
CA PRO A 86 3.26 -8.20 -16.49
C PRO A 86 3.25 -9.31 -15.46
N ASN A 87 4.39 -9.65 -14.89
CA ASN A 87 4.51 -10.78 -13.98
C ASN A 87 4.74 -10.38 -12.52
N ARG A 88 4.38 -9.14 -12.16
CA ARG A 88 4.62 -8.65 -10.80
C ARG A 88 3.79 -9.37 -9.73
N ASP A 89 2.63 -9.88 -10.09
CA ASP A 89 1.74 -10.64 -9.21
C ASP A 89 1.60 -12.05 -9.78
N PRO A 90 1.82 -13.12 -9.00
CA PRO A 90 1.75 -14.48 -9.52
C PRO A 90 0.33 -14.97 -9.83
N ARG A 91 -0.69 -14.29 -9.31
CA ARG A 91 -2.09 -14.75 -9.48
C ARG A 91 -2.63 -14.49 -10.88
N GLU A 92 -2.38 -13.28 -11.39
CA GLU A 92 -2.94 -12.82 -12.66
C GLU A 92 -2.29 -11.51 -13.08
N ARG A 93 -2.77 -10.94 -14.16
CA ARG A 93 -2.32 -9.62 -14.62
C ARG A 93 -2.88 -8.54 -13.71
N VAL A 94 -2.04 -7.98 -12.84
CA VAL A 94 -2.44 -6.97 -11.86
C VAL A 94 -1.59 -5.71 -12.01
N ILE A 95 -2.25 -4.59 -12.15
CA ILE A 95 -1.64 -3.26 -12.16
C ILE A 95 -1.93 -2.64 -10.80
N THR A 96 -0.91 -2.12 -10.13
CA THR A 96 -1.15 -1.41 -8.88
C THR A 96 -0.86 0.08 -9.03
N VAL A 97 -1.75 0.88 -8.47
CA VAL A 97 -1.59 2.33 -8.37
C VAL A 97 -1.10 2.62 -6.96
N ALA A 98 0.10 3.17 -6.85
CA ALA A 98 0.76 3.36 -5.55
C ALA A 98 0.66 4.81 -5.08
N TYR A 99 0.35 4.93 -3.80
CA TYR A 99 0.19 6.20 -3.09
C TYR A 99 1.19 6.27 -1.96
N TYR A 100 1.54 7.50 -1.54
CA TYR A 100 2.36 7.69 -0.35
C TYR A 100 1.82 8.84 0.48
N ALA A 101 2.18 8.85 1.75
CA ALA A 101 1.87 9.94 2.66
C ALA A 101 2.91 9.96 3.77
N LEU A 102 3.06 11.12 4.39
CA LEU A 102 3.87 11.29 5.58
C LEU A 102 2.94 11.71 6.72
N VAL A 103 2.92 10.95 7.80
CA VAL A 103 2.05 11.19 8.93
C VAL A 103 2.85 11.14 10.23
N ARG A 104 2.24 11.62 11.31
CA ARG A 104 2.76 11.34 12.65
C ARG A 104 2.42 9.90 12.99
N ILE A 105 3.32 9.23 13.71
CA ILE A 105 3.08 7.85 14.14
C ILE A 105 1.77 7.79 14.93
N GLN A 106 0.92 6.84 14.56
CA GLN A 106 -0.34 6.55 15.22
C GLN A 106 -0.39 5.07 15.57
N GLU A 107 -1.20 4.73 16.54
CA GLU A 107 -1.44 3.34 16.88
C GLU A 107 -2.19 2.67 15.73
N VAL A 108 -1.75 1.46 15.36
CA VAL A 108 -2.35 0.68 14.29
C VAL A 108 -2.60 -0.74 14.76
N LYS A 109 -3.53 -1.42 14.08
CA LYS A 109 -3.82 -2.83 14.36
C LYS A 109 -4.31 -3.50 13.08
N GLY A 110 -4.01 -4.79 12.93
CA GLY A 110 -4.46 -5.56 11.77
C GLY A 110 -5.98 -5.70 11.71
N GLY A 111 -6.48 -5.97 10.53
CA GLY A 111 -7.89 -6.23 10.27
C GLY A 111 -8.05 -6.93 8.93
N ASP A 112 -9.23 -7.45 8.66
CA ASP A 112 -9.55 -8.18 7.43
C ASP A 112 -8.52 -9.28 7.14
N ASP A 113 -7.87 -9.25 5.98
CA ASP A 113 -6.90 -10.27 5.56
C ASP A 113 -5.51 -10.05 6.13
N ALA A 114 -5.31 -9.01 6.94
CA ALA A 114 -4.04 -8.74 7.59
C ALA A 114 -4.04 -9.31 8.99
N THR A 115 -3.05 -10.14 9.34
CA THR A 115 -2.94 -10.67 10.70
C THR A 115 -2.39 -9.63 11.66
N LYS A 116 -1.54 -8.73 11.17
CA LYS A 116 -0.91 -7.68 11.96
C LYS A 116 -0.67 -6.44 11.11
N ALA A 117 -0.65 -5.29 11.77
CA ALA A 117 -0.15 -4.05 11.20
C ALA A 117 0.89 -3.49 12.16
N ALA A 118 1.98 -2.95 11.62
CA ALA A 118 3.06 -2.44 12.45
C ALA A 118 3.89 -1.41 11.70
N TRP A 119 4.54 -0.53 12.47
CA TRP A 119 5.51 0.41 11.97
C TRP A 119 6.91 -0.19 12.04
N PHE A 120 7.68 -0.02 10.99
CA PHE A 120 9.06 -0.50 10.92
C PHE A 120 9.99 0.65 10.59
N ALA A 121 11.08 0.78 11.33
CA ALA A 121 12.14 1.70 10.96
C ALA A 121 12.66 1.30 9.58
N LEU A 122 13.09 2.25 8.77
CA LEU A 122 13.49 1.98 7.39
C LEU A 122 14.69 1.03 7.27
N ASP A 123 15.53 0.98 8.29
CA ASP A 123 16.67 0.05 8.33
C ASP A 123 16.31 -1.33 8.91
N GLU A 124 15.05 -1.53 9.30
CA GLU A 124 14.58 -2.77 9.91
C GLU A 124 13.37 -3.37 9.15
N VAL A 125 13.19 -2.98 7.90
CA VAL A 125 12.08 -3.46 7.07
C VAL A 125 12.25 -4.96 6.81
N PRO A 126 11.21 -5.79 7.09
CA PRO A 126 11.30 -7.22 6.83
C PRO A 126 11.22 -7.52 5.33
N GLN A 127 11.32 -8.79 4.98
CA GLN A 127 11.15 -9.21 3.59
C GLN A 127 9.71 -8.91 3.14
N LEU A 128 9.59 -8.20 2.02
CA LEU A 128 8.30 -7.77 1.50
C LEU A 128 7.78 -8.75 0.45
N ALA A 129 6.44 -8.80 0.35
CA ALA A 129 5.73 -9.58 -0.65
C ALA A 129 5.79 -8.90 -2.02
N PHE A 130 5.50 -9.66 -3.07
CA PHE A 130 5.42 -9.16 -4.45
C PHE A 130 6.67 -8.35 -4.84
N ASP A 131 6.45 -7.22 -5.49
CA ASP A 131 7.50 -6.25 -5.86
C ASP A 131 7.50 -5.05 -4.91
N HIS A 132 7.02 -5.23 -3.68
CA HIS A 132 6.87 -4.12 -2.73
C HIS A 132 8.21 -3.51 -2.31
N ASP A 133 9.32 -4.24 -2.39
CA ASP A 133 10.65 -3.68 -2.20
C ASP A 133 10.96 -2.59 -3.25
N ARG A 134 10.54 -2.81 -4.49
CA ARG A 134 10.69 -1.83 -5.55
C ARG A 134 9.76 -0.63 -5.31
N ILE A 135 8.53 -0.90 -4.88
CA ILE A 135 7.57 0.16 -4.54
C ILE A 135 8.15 1.06 -3.44
N LEU A 136 8.75 0.46 -2.41
CA LEU A 136 9.36 1.22 -1.32
C LEU A 136 10.49 2.11 -1.82
N ARG A 137 11.36 1.58 -2.68
CA ARG A 137 12.47 2.38 -3.25
C ARG A 137 11.97 3.60 -4.02
N GLU A 138 10.94 3.42 -4.84
CA GLU A 138 10.35 4.53 -5.60
C GLU A 138 9.67 5.54 -4.68
N ALA A 139 8.99 5.07 -3.65
CA ALA A 139 8.34 5.96 -2.68
C ALA A 139 9.37 6.78 -1.91
N LEU A 140 10.48 6.16 -1.49
CA LEU A 140 11.57 6.87 -0.80
C LEU A 140 12.20 7.93 -1.69
N LYS A 141 12.37 7.61 -2.96
CA LYS A 141 12.89 8.56 -3.94
C LYS A 141 11.97 9.77 -4.06
N ARG A 142 10.67 9.55 -4.17
CA ARG A 142 9.69 10.63 -4.24
C ARG A 142 9.69 11.47 -2.96
N LEU A 143 9.76 10.83 -1.80
CA LEU A 143 9.79 11.54 -0.54
C LEU A 143 11.03 12.43 -0.42
N ARG A 144 12.21 11.92 -0.82
CA ARG A 144 13.45 12.71 -0.83
C ARG A 144 13.35 13.92 -1.75
N GLU A 145 12.78 13.74 -2.92
CA GLU A 145 12.59 14.85 -3.88
C GLU A 145 11.72 15.94 -3.26
N ARG A 146 10.65 15.56 -2.58
CA ARG A 146 9.77 16.54 -1.93
C ARG A 146 10.44 17.27 -0.79
N ILE A 147 11.23 16.58 0.01
CA ILE A 147 11.99 17.21 1.10
C ILE A 147 12.95 18.27 0.57
N HIS A 148 13.55 18.05 -0.60
CA HIS A 148 14.47 18.99 -1.21
C HIS A 148 13.80 20.22 -1.80
N PHE A 149 12.62 20.07 -2.40
CA PHE A 149 12.01 21.13 -3.20
C PHE A 149 10.75 21.75 -2.59
N GLU A 150 10.15 21.08 -1.62
CA GLU A 150 8.92 21.54 -0.98
C GLU A 150 9.01 21.35 0.53
N PRO A 151 8.52 22.33 1.33
CA PRO A 151 8.38 22.10 2.76
C PRO A 151 7.37 21.00 3.01
N ILE A 152 7.67 20.10 3.95
CA ILE A 152 6.75 19.05 4.35
C ILE A 152 6.35 19.31 5.79
N GLY A 153 5.04 19.56 5.99
CA GLY A 153 4.48 19.77 7.32
C GLY A 153 3.86 18.49 7.87
N PHE A 154 3.75 18.43 9.16
CA PHE A 154 3.10 17.32 9.85
C PHE A 154 1.77 17.76 10.43
#